data_667ce840870639ee3f1c817a55299ecc
#
_entry.id   667ce840870639ee3f1c817a55299ecc
#
_cell.length_a   1.000
_cell.length_b   1.000
_cell.length_c   1.000
_cell.angle_alpha   90.00
_cell.angle_beta   90.00
_cell.angle_gamma   90.00
#
_symmetry.space_group_name_H-M   'P 1'
#
loop_
_entity.id
_entity.type
_entity.pdbx_description
1 polymer ?
#
loop_
_entity_poly.entity_id
_entity_poly.type
_entity_poly.pdbx_seq_one_letter_code
_entity_poly.pdbx_strand_id
1 'polypeptide(L)'
;MPTFNLQPPRMSRRAALGALASMLWPSRLLRGQEPGVELIGIEGEGAKYWSRWRGPSGQGFAPGSNYPDTWSATQNVRWKTPVPGRGNSSPIVWGDRILLTTAYEGGRRLSILALRRSDGGRLWETFAPTGRAGSTHEKNGHASATPATDGERVYASFGNRGLIAVDLDGKVAWHQDLGPMDAYHGTAGSLLLYRDRIILYQDQFAGAFIAAFDTRSGRPLWRTGRQASAGWGTPIAIRAGDHDEIIVNSQSRVCAYDPASGRELWNCSGSSYEVIPTPVVGHGMVFCSSGRAGPTLAIRPGGRGDVTHSHLVWTSPRGSPFVPSPILHADHLYMVNDMASIVTCLETMTGRAVWQGRLGVALREGFSASPVVVDGKVFFTNDDGETFVLRAGPKFELLHTNQIGEGILASPALVDGRWYIRTDRNLFAIGH
;
A
#
# COMPACT_ATOMS: atom_id res chain seq x y z
N MET A 1 8.64 -80.23 -43.34
CA MET A 1 8.40 -81.40 -42.49
C MET A 1 9.47 -81.40 -41.38
N PRO A 2 9.15 -81.72 -40.14
CA PRO A 2 7.90 -81.50 -39.41
C PRO A 2 8.04 -80.54 -38.23
N THR A 3 6.94 -80.00 -37.88
CA THR A 3 6.37 -79.52 -36.63
C THR A 3 6.86 -80.18 -35.35
N PHE A 4 7.07 -79.46 -34.29
CA PHE A 4 6.54 -79.84 -32.96
C PHE A 4 6.29 -78.57 -32.09
N ASN A 5 5.11 -78.54 -31.65
CA ASN A 5 4.40 -77.63 -30.75
C ASN A 5 4.58 -78.16 -29.33
N LEU A 6 4.81 -77.33 -28.33
CA LEU A 6 4.36 -77.61 -26.97
C LEU A 6 4.29 -76.33 -26.13
N GLN A 7 3.14 -76.10 -25.60
CA GLN A 7 2.69 -75.08 -24.66
C GLN A 7 3.20 -75.38 -23.23
N PRO A 8 2.99 -74.42 -22.30
CA PRO A 8 3.71 -74.25 -21.02
C PRO A 8 3.03 -74.95 -19.82
N PRO A 9 3.65 -75.00 -18.70
CA PRO A 9 2.88 -75.08 -17.44
C PRO A 9 2.98 -73.80 -16.56
N ARG A 10 1.89 -73.67 -15.83
CA ARG A 10 1.54 -72.61 -14.87
C ARG A 10 2.23 -72.81 -13.51
N MET A 11 2.32 -71.66 -12.80
CA MET A 11 2.25 -71.43 -11.36
C MET A 11 3.46 -71.73 -10.46
N SER A 12 3.95 -70.75 -9.70
CA SER A 12 3.45 -70.47 -8.36
C SER A 12 4.12 -69.21 -7.75
N ARG A 13 3.36 -68.55 -6.88
CA ARG A 13 3.76 -67.41 -6.07
C ARG A 13 4.83 -67.80 -5.05
N ARG A 14 5.85 -66.98 -4.84
CA ARG A 14 6.26 -66.36 -3.57
C ARG A 14 7.69 -65.85 -3.58
N ALA A 15 7.78 -64.70 -2.89
CA ALA A 15 8.93 -64.13 -2.14
C ALA A 15 9.97 -63.29 -2.87
N ALA A 16 9.81 -62.05 -2.62
CA ALA A 16 10.67 -60.92 -2.39
C ALA A 16 12.15 -61.17 -2.09
N LEU A 17 12.98 -60.36 -2.64
CA LEU A 17 14.06 -59.61 -1.97
C LEU A 17 14.91 -58.89 -3.05
N GLY A 18 14.87 -57.67 -3.12
CA GLY A 18 15.75 -56.53 -3.04
C GLY A 18 17.04 -56.64 -3.79
N ALA A 19 17.17 -55.89 -4.87
CA ALA A 19 18.46 -55.32 -5.30
C ALA A 19 18.26 -53.83 -5.60
N LEU A 20 18.67 -53.01 -4.64
CA LEU A 20 18.84 -51.55 -4.77
C LEU A 20 19.95 -51.27 -5.75
N ALA A 21 19.59 -50.87 -6.98
CA ALA A 21 20.51 -50.19 -7.85
C ALA A 21 20.51 -48.70 -7.46
N SER A 22 21.54 -48.27 -6.74
CA SER A 22 21.86 -46.90 -6.45
C SER A 22 22.28 -46.17 -7.71
N MET A 23 21.29 -45.50 -8.37
CA MET A 23 21.61 -44.47 -9.35
C MET A 23 22.09 -43.22 -8.58
N LEU A 24 23.38 -42.98 -8.60
CA LEU A 24 24.00 -41.72 -8.25
C LEU A 24 23.51 -40.66 -9.25
N TRP A 25 22.49 -39.90 -8.86
CA TRP A 25 22.19 -38.63 -9.48
C TRP A 25 23.26 -37.64 -9.03
N PRO A 26 23.83 -36.86 -9.96
CA PRO A 26 24.77 -35.82 -9.56
C PRO A 26 24.00 -34.82 -8.67
N SER A 27 24.52 -34.65 -7.46
CA SER A 27 24.10 -33.60 -6.54
C SER A 27 24.08 -32.25 -7.29
N ARG A 28 22.89 -31.79 -7.67
CA ARG A 28 22.67 -30.37 -7.95
C ARG A 28 23.16 -29.62 -6.72
N LEU A 29 24.30 -28.97 -6.87
CA LEU A 29 24.73 -27.91 -5.98
C LEU A 29 23.50 -27.10 -5.61
N LEU A 30 23.09 -27.15 -4.36
CA LEU A 30 22.17 -26.22 -3.75
C LEU A 30 22.79 -24.84 -3.99
N ARG A 31 22.35 -24.16 -5.04
CA ARG A 31 22.44 -22.70 -5.07
C ARG A 31 21.70 -22.28 -3.81
N GLY A 32 22.43 -21.76 -2.84
CA GLY A 32 21.85 -21.15 -1.68
C GLY A 32 20.74 -20.23 -2.19
N GLN A 33 19.51 -20.44 -1.74
CA GLN A 33 18.46 -19.47 -1.98
C GLN A 33 19.03 -18.16 -1.45
N GLU A 34 19.26 -17.20 -2.34
CA GLU A 34 19.56 -15.84 -1.88
C GLU A 34 18.46 -15.46 -0.90
N PRO A 35 18.81 -14.90 0.27
CA PRO A 35 17.82 -14.55 1.28
C PRO A 35 16.75 -13.68 0.61
N GLY A 36 15.50 -14.15 0.64
CA GLY A 36 14.39 -13.51 -0.05
C GLY A 36 14.11 -12.12 0.53
N VAL A 37 13.49 -11.28 -0.28
CA VAL A 37 12.90 -10.03 0.19
C VAL A 37 11.45 -10.30 0.52
N GLU A 38 11.06 -10.01 1.76
CA GLU A 38 9.71 -10.22 2.25
C GLU A 38 9.13 -8.91 2.79
N LEU A 39 7.87 -8.65 2.46
CA LEU A 39 7.14 -7.53 3.03
C LEU A 39 6.80 -7.83 4.50
N ILE A 40 7.07 -6.88 5.39
CA ILE A 40 6.62 -6.95 6.79
C ILE A 40 5.24 -6.32 6.87
N GLY A 41 4.23 -7.17 6.86
CA GLY A 41 2.82 -6.80 7.02
C GLY A 41 2.40 -6.73 8.48
N ILE A 42 1.11 -6.45 8.70
CA ILE A 42 0.47 -6.63 10.01
C ILE A 42 0.08 -8.10 10.15
N GLU A 43 0.46 -8.70 11.26
CA GLU A 43 0.24 -10.12 11.56
C GLU A 43 -0.90 -10.32 12.58
N GLY A 44 -1.22 -11.59 12.84
CA GLY A 44 -2.20 -11.98 13.85
C GLY A 44 -3.61 -11.47 13.56
N GLU A 45 -4.28 -10.95 14.59
CA GLU A 45 -5.64 -10.41 14.46
C GLU A 45 -5.73 -9.27 13.45
N GLY A 46 -4.72 -8.41 13.39
CA GLY A 46 -4.66 -7.27 12.48
C GLY A 46 -4.65 -7.63 11.00
N ALA A 47 -4.20 -8.83 10.65
CA ALA A 47 -4.19 -9.30 9.27
C ALA A 47 -5.60 -9.56 8.71
N LYS A 48 -6.61 -9.74 9.57
CA LYS A 48 -8.01 -9.93 9.19
C LYS A 48 -8.72 -8.63 8.80
N TYR A 49 -8.17 -7.47 9.18
CA TYR A 49 -8.77 -6.17 9.01
C TYR A 49 -7.98 -5.27 8.07
N TRP A 50 -8.50 -4.11 7.78
CA TRP A 50 -7.84 -3.07 6.98
C TRP A 50 -7.26 -1.99 7.91
N SER A 51 -6.28 -2.36 8.72
CA SER A 51 -5.81 -1.63 9.89
C SER A 51 -4.95 -0.40 9.60
N ARG A 52 -4.54 -0.21 8.36
CA ARG A 52 -3.73 0.93 7.89
C ARG A 52 -3.99 1.20 6.40
N TRP A 53 -3.38 2.26 5.88
CA TRP A 53 -3.46 2.60 4.47
C TRP A 53 -2.98 1.44 3.58
N ARG A 54 -3.79 1.11 2.56
CA ARG A 54 -3.62 -0.05 1.66
C ARG A 54 -3.66 -1.42 2.36
N GLY A 55 -4.33 -1.50 3.49
CA GLY A 55 -4.63 -2.75 4.19
C GLY A 55 -3.47 -3.31 5.03
N PRO A 56 -3.62 -4.52 5.55
CA PRO A 56 -2.64 -5.11 6.48
C PRO A 56 -1.26 -5.30 5.84
N SER A 57 -1.21 -5.55 4.55
CA SER A 57 0.06 -5.59 3.80
C SER A 57 0.62 -4.19 3.49
N GLY A 58 -0.22 -3.15 3.43
CA GLY A 58 0.15 -1.84 2.88
C GLY A 58 0.33 -1.86 1.36
N GLN A 59 -0.10 -2.92 0.67
CA GLN A 59 0.11 -3.12 -0.77
C GLN A 59 -1.19 -3.12 -1.58
N GLY A 60 -2.37 -3.01 -0.94
CA GLY A 60 -3.65 -2.96 -1.63
C GLY A 60 -4.27 -4.33 -1.94
N PHE A 61 -3.83 -5.38 -1.27
CA PHE A 61 -4.44 -6.70 -1.38
C PHE A 61 -5.56 -6.87 -0.36
N ALA A 62 -6.74 -7.27 -0.84
CA ALA A 62 -7.85 -7.55 0.02
C ALA A 62 -7.68 -8.91 0.73
N PRO A 63 -7.89 -8.99 2.05
CA PRO A 63 -7.99 -10.27 2.72
C PRO A 63 -9.33 -10.96 2.38
N GLY A 64 -9.30 -12.27 2.17
CA GLY A 64 -10.50 -13.06 1.88
C GLY A 64 -10.99 -12.95 0.44
N SER A 65 -12.26 -13.26 0.24
CA SER A 65 -12.92 -13.35 -1.07
C SER A 65 -14.36 -12.84 -0.97
N ASN A 66 -15.12 -12.99 -2.03
CA ASN A 66 -16.55 -12.71 -2.07
C ASN A 66 -16.89 -11.20 -2.02
N TYR A 67 -16.03 -10.40 -2.60
CA TYR A 67 -16.29 -8.97 -2.78
C TYR A 67 -17.09 -8.74 -4.06
N PRO A 68 -18.18 -7.94 -4.02
CA PRO A 68 -18.83 -7.55 -5.27
C PRO A 68 -17.85 -6.80 -6.16
N ASP A 69 -17.87 -7.13 -7.44
CA ASP A 69 -17.11 -6.41 -8.46
C ASP A 69 -17.99 -5.42 -9.24
N THR A 70 -19.30 -5.45 -8.98
CA THR A 70 -20.29 -4.55 -9.59
C THR A 70 -21.05 -3.77 -8.53
N TRP A 71 -21.18 -2.46 -8.73
CA TRP A 71 -22.00 -1.56 -7.92
C TRP A 71 -22.38 -0.29 -8.66
N SER A 72 -23.34 0.43 -8.09
CA SER A 72 -23.71 1.78 -8.50
C SER A 72 -23.96 2.65 -7.26
N ALA A 73 -24.52 3.84 -7.44
CA ALA A 73 -24.95 4.68 -6.32
C ALA A 73 -26.01 4.03 -5.43
N THR A 74 -26.69 2.97 -5.92
CA THR A 74 -27.78 2.26 -5.22
C THR A 74 -27.61 0.73 -5.21
N GLN A 75 -26.97 0.16 -6.22
CA GLN A 75 -26.77 -1.29 -6.32
C GLN A 75 -25.64 -1.74 -5.40
N ASN A 76 -25.88 -2.82 -4.66
CA ASN A 76 -24.93 -3.39 -3.69
C ASN A 76 -24.53 -2.44 -2.56
N VAL A 77 -25.22 -1.31 -2.36
CA VAL A 77 -25.01 -0.39 -1.27
C VAL A 77 -25.73 -0.92 -0.03
N ARG A 78 -24.95 -1.28 0.99
CA ARG A 78 -25.50 -1.73 2.30
C ARG A 78 -25.96 -0.55 3.14
N TRP A 79 -25.14 0.49 3.15
CA TRP A 79 -25.45 1.77 3.77
C TRP A 79 -24.58 2.88 3.19
N LYS A 80 -25.03 4.12 3.38
CA LYS A 80 -24.36 5.36 3.01
C LYS A 80 -24.50 6.34 4.18
N THR A 81 -23.39 6.90 4.64
CA THR A 81 -23.38 7.83 5.77
C THR A 81 -22.62 9.10 5.42
N PRO A 82 -23.17 10.31 5.69
CA PRO A 82 -22.43 11.54 5.52
C PRO A 82 -21.18 11.60 6.40
N VAL A 83 -20.04 11.98 5.83
CA VAL A 83 -18.80 12.23 6.57
C VAL A 83 -18.67 13.72 6.78
N PRO A 84 -18.69 14.21 8.04
CA PRO A 84 -18.61 15.63 8.31
C PRO A 84 -17.21 16.19 8.03
N GLY A 85 -17.12 17.48 7.72
CA GLY A 85 -15.87 18.16 7.41
C GLY A 85 -15.32 17.80 6.04
N ARG A 86 -14.02 17.96 5.85
CA ARG A 86 -13.31 17.68 4.59
C ARG A 86 -12.04 16.86 4.86
N GLY A 87 -11.77 15.86 4.04
CA GLY A 87 -10.54 15.09 4.14
C GLY A 87 -10.48 13.95 3.13
N ASN A 88 -9.27 13.55 2.77
CA ASN A 88 -9.01 12.54 1.76
C ASN A 88 -8.34 11.28 2.35
N SER A 89 -8.29 11.15 3.69
CA SER A 89 -7.80 9.92 4.31
C SER A 89 -8.63 8.73 3.85
N SER A 90 -7.96 7.63 3.54
CA SER A 90 -8.64 6.37 3.29
C SER A 90 -9.31 5.87 4.57
N PRO A 91 -10.44 5.16 4.48
CA PRO A 91 -10.98 4.46 5.64
C PRO A 91 -10.03 3.33 6.07
N ILE A 92 -9.91 3.12 7.37
CA ILE A 92 -9.35 1.90 7.93
C ILE A 92 -10.41 1.19 8.76
N VAL A 93 -10.27 -0.12 8.91
CA VAL A 93 -11.26 -0.97 9.58
C VAL A 93 -10.60 -1.82 10.64
N TRP A 94 -11.20 -1.85 11.83
CA TRP A 94 -10.82 -2.76 12.91
C TRP A 94 -12.06 -3.18 13.69
N GLY A 95 -12.33 -4.47 13.75
CA GLY A 95 -13.55 -4.98 14.40
C GLY A 95 -14.82 -4.37 13.80
N ASP A 96 -15.64 -3.77 14.64
CA ASP A 96 -16.87 -3.05 14.23
C ASP A 96 -16.64 -1.53 14.07
N ARG A 97 -15.43 -1.08 13.85
CA ARG A 97 -15.10 0.35 13.70
C ARG A 97 -14.51 0.64 12.33
N ILE A 98 -14.95 1.74 11.75
CA ILE A 98 -14.30 2.37 10.58
C ILE A 98 -13.77 3.72 11.05
N LEU A 99 -12.50 3.98 10.77
CA LEU A 99 -11.77 5.13 11.28
C LEU A 99 -11.29 6.01 10.13
N LEU A 100 -11.51 7.30 10.26
CA LEU A 100 -11.17 8.33 9.27
C LEU A 100 -10.55 9.54 9.98
N THR A 101 -9.82 10.35 9.22
CA THR A 101 -9.49 11.72 9.67
C THR A 101 -10.33 12.73 8.91
N THR A 102 -10.70 13.83 9.55
CA THR A 102 -11.45 14.92 8.93
C THR A 102 -11.00 16.29 9.43
N ALA A 103 -11.26 17.33 8.65
CA ALA A 103 -10.87 18.71 8.91
C ALA A 103 -12.06 19.65 8.77
N TYR A 104 -12.13 20.63 9.66
CA TYR A 104 -13.16 21.66 9.68
C TYR A 104 -12.52 23.05 9.61
N GLU A 105 -13.32 24.04 9.26
CA GLU A 105 -12.93 25.44 9.31
C GLU A 105 -11.59 25.72 8.58
N GLY A 106 -11.42 25.11 7.39
CA GLY A 106 -10.19 25.28 6.60
C GLY A 106 -8.94 24.72 7.30
N GLY A 107 -9.06 23.65 8.08
CA GLY A 107 -7.97 22.98 8.78
C GLY A 107 -7.64 23.54 10.16
N ARG A 108 -8.47 24.43 10.69
CA ARG A 108 -8.32 24.93 12.08
C ARG A 108 -8.61 23.85 13.11
N ARG A 109 -9.59 22.99 12.83
CA ARG A 109 -9.96 21.85 13.66
C ARG A 109 -9.79 20.57 12.88
N LEU A 110 -9.10 19.60 13.45
CA LEU A 110 -8.77 18.30 12.85
C LEU A 110 -9.23 17.22 13.81
N SER A 111 -9.79 16.13 13.29
CA SER A 111 -10.28 15.05 14.17
C SER A 111 -10.06 13.65 13.58
N ILE A 112 -10.08 12.67 14.47
CA ILE A 112 -10.29 11.26 14.15
C ILE A 112 -11.77 10.98 14.37
N LEU A 113 -12.42 10.40 13.37
CA LEU A 113 -13.83 10.02 13.38
C LEU A 113 -13.94 8.50 13.36
N ALA A 114 -14.73 7.93 14.26
CA ALA A 114 -15.09 6.52 14.25
C ALA A 114 -16.56 6.33 13.88
N LEU A 115 -16.80 5.46 12.91
CA LEU A 115 -18.12 5.05 12.48
C LEU A 115 -18.32 3.56 12.77
N ARG A 116 -19.55 3.14 13.08
CA ARG A 116 -19.90 1.75 13.26
C ARG A 116 -19.92 1.05 11.89
N ARG A 117 -19.23 -0.06 11.80
CA ARG A 117 -19.06 -0.82 10.56
C ARG A 117 -20.39 -1.42 10.05
N SER A 118 -21.30 -1.79 10.95
CA SER A 118 -22.56 -2.45 10.60
C SER A 118 -23.54 -1.54 9.86
N ASP A 119 -23.59 -0.26 10.22
CA ASP A 119 -24.63 0.69 9.77
C ASP A 119 -24.12 2.08 9.41
N GLY A 120 -22.84 2.37 9.61
CA GLY A 120 -22.23 3.68 9.38
C GLY A 120 -22.54 4.72 10.47
N GLY A 121 -23.21 4.35 11.56
CA GLY A 121 -23.49 5.26 12.67
C GLY A 121 -22.24 5.80 13.34
N ARG A 122 -22.22 7.09 13.70
CA ARG A 122 -21.09 7.68 14.40
C ARG A 122 -20.97 7.12 15.82
N LEU A 123 -19.78 6.59 16.14
CA LEU A 123 -19.45 6.11 17.48
C LEU A 123 -18.86 7.23 18.33
N TRP A 124 -17.81 7.87 17.84
CA TRP A 124 -17.14 8.98 18.50
C TRP A 124 -16.38 9.86 17.51
N GLU A 125 -15.98 11.02 17.97
CA GLU A 125 -15.09 11.93 17.25
C GLU A 125 -14.16 12.62 18.24
N THR A 126 -12.85 12.53 18.01
CA THR A 126 -11.81 13.10 18.87
C THR A 126 -11.00 14.13 18.12
N PHE A 127 -10.94 15.34 18.65
CA PHE A 127 -10.22 16.45 18.06
C PHE A 127 -8.75 16.45 18.47
N ALA A 128 -7.88 16.68 17.48
CA ALA A 128 -6.48 17.00 17.74
C ALA A 128 -6.35 18.38 18.39
N PRO A 129 -5.22 18.68 19.04
CA PRO A 129 -4.96 20.01 19.60
C PRO A 129 -5.17 21.12 18.55
N THR A 130 -5.77 22.23 18.97
CA THR A 130 -6.03 23.39 18.11
C THR A 130 -4.74 24.10 17.71
N GLY A 131 -4.75 24.86 16.61
CA GLY A 131 -3.61 25.64 16.16
C GLY A 131 -3.83 26.19 14.75
N ARG A 132 -2.81 26.78 14.12
CA ARG A 132 -2.91 27.37 12.78
C ARG A 132 -3.00 26.27 11.72
N ALA A 133 -3.90 26.45 10.75
CA ALA A 133 -3.88 25.67 9.53
C ALA A 133 -2.61 26.02 8.71
N GLY A 134 -1.93 25.02 8.21
CA GLY A 134 -0.88 25.19 7.20
C GLY A 134 -1.48 25.45 5.82
N SER A 135 -0.64 25.71 4.82
CA SER A 135 -1.04 25.66 3.41
C SER A 135 -1.26 24.22 2.98
N THR A 136 -2.12 24.03 1.99
CA THR A 136 -2.34 22.73 1.38
C THR A 136 -2.81 22.87 -0.06
N HIS A 137 -2.54 21.87 -0.90
CA HIS A 137 -3.09 21.79 -2.26
C HIS A 137 -4.56 21.39 -2.20
N GLU A 138 -5.38 21.79 -3.17
CA GLU A 138 -6.81 21.46 -3.21
C GLU A 138 -7.10 19.96 -3.23
N LYS A 139 -6.27 19.16 -3.91
CA LYS A 139 -6.35 17.69 -3.93
C LYS A 139 -5.83 17.04 -2.65
N ASN A 140 -5.03 17.74 -1.85
CA ASN A 140 -4.50 17.19 -0.60
C ASN A 140 -5.49 17.45 0.56
N GLY A 141 -5.55 18.64 1.08
CA GLY A 141 -6.33 18.95 2.29
C GLY A 141 -5.54 18.71 3.59
N HIS A 142 -6.18 19.02 4.71
CA HIS A 142 -5.56 18.98 6.04
C HIS A 142 -5.75 17.62 6.76
N ALA A 143 -6.51 16.70 6.18
CA ALA A 143 -6.81 15.39 6.71
C ALA A 143 -6.70 14.31 5.62
N SER A 144 -5.52 14.27 4.95
CA SER A 144 -5.23 13.28 3.90
C SER A 144 -4.46 12.09 4.42
N ALA A 145 -3.61 12.25 5.42
CA ALA A 145 -2.92 11.14 6.05
C ALA A 145 -3.93 10.14 6.62
N THR A 146 -3.84 8.90 6.19
CA THR A 146 -4.69 7.82 6.66
C THR A 146 -4.23 7.39 8.04
N PRO A 147 -5.15 7.22 9.01
CA PRO A 147 -4.81 6.71 10.32
C PRO A 147 -4.36 5.24 10.26
N ALA A 148 -3.78 4.76 11.34
CA ALA A 148 -3.42 3.35 11.51
C ALA A 148 -3.84 2.87 12.89
N THR A 149 -4.07 1.56 13.06
CA THR A 149 -4.41 0.96 14.36
C THR A 149 -3.69 -0.37 14.56
N ASP A 150 -3.27 -0.62 15.79
CA ASP A 150 -2.74 -1.91 16.27
C ASP A 150 -3.81 -2.75 16.97
N GLY A 151 -5.05 -2.22 17.08
CA GLY A 151 -6.15 -2.85 17.79
C GLY A 151 -6.27 -2.45 19.26
N GLU A 152 -5.28 -1.74 19.80
CA GLU A 152 -5.37 -1.10 21.13
C GLU A 152 -5.58 0.40 20.98
N ARG A 153 -4.93 1.01 20.00
CA ARG A 153 -4.95 2.46 19.73
C ARG A 153 -5.12 2.77 18.27
N VAL A 154 -5.60 3.96 18.01
CA VAL A 154 -5.66 4.58 16.68
C VAL A 154 -4.67 5.72 16.65
N TYR A 155 -3.82 5.75 15.65
CA TYR A 155 -2.77 6.73 15.44
C TYR A 155 -3.08 7.58 14.24
N ALA A 156 -2.99 8.89 14.35
CA ALA A 156 -3.15 9.81 13.23
C ALA A 156 -2.06 10.88 13.22
N SER A 157 -1.60 11.25 12.01
CA SER A 157 -0.72 12.37 11.77
C SER A 157 -1.50 13.54 11.18
N PHE A 158 -1.33 14.70 11.76
CA PHE A 158 -1.93 15.95 11.31
C PHE A 158 -0.88 17.02 10.99
N GLY A 159 0.26 16.59 10.45
CA GLY A 159 1.33 17.48 10.07
C GLY A 159 1.81 18.34 11.23
N ASN A 160 1.72 19.67 11.10
CA ASN A 160 2.13 20.62 12.12
C ASN A 160 1.31 20.60 13.42
N ARG A 161 0.29 19.74 13.51
CA ARG A 161 -0.44 19.43 14.76
C ARG A 161 0.08 18.18 15.44
N GLY A 162 1.09 17.54 14.85
CA GLY A 162 1.75 16.39 15.41
C GLY A 162 1.03 15.06 15.19
N LEU A 163 1.46 14.10 15.98
CA LEU A 163 0.86 12.77 16.12
C LEU A 163 -0.10 12.74 17.29
N ILE A 164 -1.24 12.09 17.12
CA ILE A 164 -2.16 11.79 18.21
C ILE A 164 -2.46 10.29 18.25
N ALA A 165 -2.50 9.73 19.43
CA ALA A 165 -3.05 8.40 19.67
C ALA A 165 -4.28 8.50 20.56
N VAL A 166 -5.31 7.75 20.17
CA VAL A 166 -6.53 7.56 20.96
C VAL A 166 -6.75 6.06 21.18
N ASP A 167 -7.43 5.68 22.25
CA ASP A 167 -7.90 4.29 22.38
C ASP A 167 -9.08 4.02 21.42
N LEU A 168 -9.58 2.78 21.38
CA LEU A 168 -10.66 2.41 20.49
C LEU A 168 -12.01 3.06 20.84
N ASP A 169 -12.13 3.69 21.99
CA ASP A 169 -13.31 4.43 22.44
C ASP A 169 -13.15 5.96 22.26
N GLY A 170 -12.04 6.37 21.64
CA GLY A 170 -11.78 7.75 21.25
C GLY A 170 -11.12 8.61 22.34
N LYS A 171 -10.75 8.05 23.49
CA LYS A 171 -10.05 8.79 24.55
C LYS A 171 -8.59 8.99 24.15
N VAL A 172 -8.10 10.22 24.27
CA VAL A 172 -6.69 10.55 23.98
C VAL A 172 -5.77 9.80 24.94
N ALA A 173 -4.87 8.99 24.35
CA ALA A 173 -3.82 8.28 25.08
C ALA A 173 -2.57 9.17 25.21
N TRP A 174 -2.15 9.78 24.09
CA TRP A 174 -1.01 10.71 24.05
C TRP A 174 -1.06 11.59 22.80
N HIS A 175 -0.32 12.68 22.84
CA HIS A 175 -0.07 13.59 21.73
C HIS A 175 1.42 13.91 21.68
N GLN A 176 2.01 13.91 20.48
CA GLN A 176 3.40 14.25 20.24
C GLN A 176 3.48 15.39 19.23
N ASP A 177 4.02 16.52 19.65
CA ASP A 177 4.35 17.64 18.77
C ASP A 177 5.54 17.26 17.88
N LEU A 178 5.41 17.48 16.58
CA LEU A 178 6.46 17.21 15.58
C LEU A 178 7.22 18.48 15.19
N GLY A 179 6.80 19.63 15.69
CA GLY A 179 7.31 20.93 15.30
C GLY A 179 6.70 21.47 13.99
N PRO A 180 7.16 22.61 13.52
CA PRO A 180 6.66 23.24 12.30
C PRO A 180 6.94 22.38 11.07
N MET A 181 5.99 22.38 10.14
CA MET A 181 6.12 21.69 8.86
C MET A 181 5.99 22.68 7.71
N ASP A 182 7.00 22.71 6.85
CA ASP A 182 7.10 23.59 5.68
C ASP A 182 6.98 22.75 4.39
N ALA A 183 5.80 22.16 4.22
CA ALA A 183 5.44 21.40 3.02
C ALA A 183 4.46 22.23 2.20
N TYR A 184 4.89 22.75 1.04
CA TYR A 184 4.14 23.73 0.24
C TYR A 184 2.76 23.24 -0.24
N HIS A 185 2.57 21.94 -0.40
CA HIS A 185 1.27 21.30 -0.70
C HIS A 185 0.62 20.66 0.54
N GLY A 186 1.13 20.92 1.74
CA GLY A 186 0.69 20.29 2.98
C GLY A 186 1.29 18.91 3.19
N THR A 187 0.91 18.25 4.28
CA THR A 187 1.38 16.92 4.64
C THR A 187 0.35 15.86 4.23
N ALA A 188 0.77 14.69 3.76
CA ALA A 188 -0.13 13.60 3.34
C ALA A 188 0.39 12.19 3.63
N GLY A 189 1.68 12.02 3.89
CA GLY A 189 2.26 10.71 4.21
C GLY A 189 1.56 10.03 5.37
N SER A 190 1.11 8.78 5.15
CA SER A 190 0.46 7.98 6.19
C SER A 190 1.50 7.30 7.08
N LEU A 191 1.04 6.79 8.22
CA LEU A 191 1.90 6.16 9.21
C LEU A 191 2.21 4.71 8.83
N LEU A 192 3.44 4.28 9.05
CA LEU A 192 3.83 2.87 9.07
C LEU A 192 3.83 2.37 10.52
N LEU A 193 3.01 1.36 10.80
CA LEU A 193 3.15 0.58 12.02
C LEU A 193 4.16 -0.54 11.78
N TYR A 194 5.20 -0.57 12.60
CA TYR A 194 6.24 -1.58 12.58
C TYR A 194 6.49 -2.07 14.01
N ARG A 195 5.97 -3.23 14.34
CA ARG A 195 6.03 -3.81 15.71
C ARG A 195 5.46 -2.82 16.74
N ASP A 196 6.25 -2.41 17.70
CA ASP A 196 5.94 -1.44 18.77
C ASP A 196 6.21 0.03 18.39
N ARG A 197 6.33 0.33 17.09
CA ARG A 197 6.75 1.65 16.59
C ARG A 197 5.81 2.20 15.55
N ILE A 198 5.64 3.50 15.63
CA ILE A 198 5.07 4.32 14.56
C ILE A 198 6.25 4.97 13.85
N ILE A 199 6.34 4.78 12.52
CA ILE A 199 7.34 5.41 11.69
C ILE A 199 6.65 6.34 10.72
N LEU A 200 7.18 7.55 10.63
CA LEU A 200 6.75 8.53 9.65
C LEU A 200 7.97 9.26 9.09
N TYR A 201 7.92 9.65 7.83
CA TYR A 201 8.85 10.64 7.30
C TYR A 201 8.11 11.86 6.79
N GLN A 202 8.80 12.99 6.79
CA GLN A 202 8.32 14.25 6.27
C GLN A 202 9.45 14.89 5.47
N ASP A 203 9.34 14.81 4.15
CA ASP A 203 10.19 15.55 3.25
C ASP A 203 9.60 16.97 3.06
N GLN A 204 10.41 17.99 3.30
CA GLN A 204 10.00 19.39 3.31
C GLN A 204 11.22 20.31 3.10
N PHE A 205 10.98 21.60 2.82
CA PHE A 205 12.07 22.54 2.50
C PHE A 205 13.07 22.73 3.62
N ALA A 206 12.62 22.75 4.86
CA ALA A 206 13.48 22.92 6.02
C ALA A 206 13.21 21.84 7.08
N GLY A 207 14.29 21.16 7.51
CA GLY A 207 14.19 20.18 8.59
C GLY A 207 13.46 18.88 8.21
N ALA A 208 13.59 18.42 6.95
CA ALA A 208 13.10 17.12 6.52
C ALA A 208 13.64 15.99 7.42
N PHE A 209 12.81 15.00 7.74
CA PHE A 209 13.17 13.95 8.67
C PHE A 209 12.42 12.63 8.42
N ILE A 210 12.97 11.56 8.96
CA ILE A 210 12.28 10.31 9.29
C ILE A 210 12.40 10.07 10.78
N ALA A 211 11.36 9.58 11.44
CA ALA A 211 11.36 9.35 12.88
C ALA A 211 10.51 8.14 13.27
N ALA A 212 10.88 7.52 14.38
CA ALA A 212 10.09 6.49 15.04
C ALA A 212 9.66 6.93 16.43
N PHE A 213 8.43 6.52 16.78
CA PHE A 213 7.82 6.80 18.07
C PHE A 213 7.31 5.49 18.68
N ASP A 214 7.40 5.38 19.98
CA ASP A 214 6.85 4.27 20.75
C ASP A 214 5.32 4.30 20.71
N THR A 215 4.67 3.20 20.35
CA THR A 215 3.21 3.14 20.20
C THR A 215 2.45 3.40 21.48
N ARG A 216 3.00 3.03 22.64
CA ARG A 216 2.30 3.15 23.93
C ARG A 216 2.38 4.54 24.51
N SER A 217 3.55 5.18 24.41
CA SER A 217 3.82 6.46 25.07
C SER A 217 3.92 7.67 24.13
N GLY A 218 4.06 7.44 22.84
CA GLY A 218 4.34 8.50 21.84
C GLY A 218 5.75 9.07 21.94
N ARG A 219 6.61 8.54 22.82
CA ARG A 219 7.98 9.01 23.02
C ARG A 219 8.80 8.78 21.74
N PRO A 220 9.54 9.78 21.26
CA PRO A 220 10.45 9.58 20.15
C PRO A 220 11.54 8.56 20.52
N LEU A 221 11.74 7.58 19.65
CA LEU A 221 12.78 6.56 19.79
C LEU A 221 14.04 6.99 19.06
N TRP A 222 13.88 7.53 17.86
CA TRP A 222 14.94 8.14 17.06
C TRP A 222 14.36 9.12 16.04
N ARG A 223 15.19 10.07 15.61
CA ARG A 223 14.88 11.02 14.52
C ARG A 223 16.13 11.25 13.70
N THR A 224 16.03 11.06 12.39
CA THR A 224 17.12 11.21 11.43
C THR A 224 16.78 12.31 10.43
N GLY A 225 17.66 13.30 10.29
CA GLY A 225 17.52 14.34 9.28
C GLY A 225 17.65 13.77 7.87
N ARG A 226 16.91 14.35 6.93
CA ARG A 226 16.90 13.95 5.53
C ARG A 226 17.23 15.14 4.63
N GLN A 227 17.80 14.85 3.46
CA GLN A 227 18.05 15.84 2.41
C GLN A 227 17.02 15.63 1.30
N ALA A 228 15.81 16.13 1.50
CA ALA A 228 14.73 16.07 0.53
C ALA A 228 13.76 17.23 0.76
N SER A 229 13.27 17.86 -0.29
CA SER A 229 12.43 19.05 -0.20
C SER A 229 10.95 18.77 -0.37
N ALA A 230 10.57 17.67 -1.01
CA ALA A 230 9.18 17.33 -1.27
C ALA A 230 8.98 15.82 -1.40
N GLY A 231 7.98 15.30 -0.69
CA GLY A 231 7.58 13.90 -0.75
C GLY A 231 6.37 13.64 0.15
N TRP A 232 5.44 12.83 -0.32
CA TRP A 232 4.17 12.57 0.37
C TRP A 232 3.84 11.08 0.45
N GLY A 233 4.79 10.22 0.14
CA GLY A 233 4.60 8.77 0.19
C GLY A 233 4.45 8.24 1.62
N THR A 234 4.13 6.96 1.71
CA THR A 234 4.10 6.21 2.96
C THR A 234 5.27 5.24 2.96
N PRO A 235 6.07 5.14 4.03
CA PRO A 235 7.16 4.18 4.09
C PRO A 235 6.61 2.75 4.20
N ILE A 236 7.41 1.78 3.78
CA ILE A 236 7.13 0.35 3.99
C ILE A 236 8.25 -0.31 4.78
N ALA A 237 7.94 -1.43 5.44
CA ALA A 237 8.93 -2.27 6.10
C ALA A 237 9.11 -3.58 5.32
N ILE A 238 10.35 -3.99 5.15
CA ILE A 238 10.70 -5.25 4.50
C ILE A 238 11.73 -6.02 5.33
N ARG A 239 11.78 -7.33 5.15
CA ARG A 239 12.90 -8.19 5.52
C ARG A 239 13.77 -8.35 4.28
N ALA A 240 15.03 -7.96 4.37
CA ALA A 240 16.04 -8.15 3.35
C ALA A 240 17.14 -9.06 3.89
N GLY A 241 17.08 -10.34 3.56
CA GLY A 241 17.95 -11.33 4.12
C GLY A 241 17.73 -11.51 5.63
N ASP A 242 18.73 -11.17 6.44
CA ASP A 242 18.74 -11.35 7.88
C ASP A 242 18.30 -10.11 8.69
N HIS A 243 18.01 -8.99 8.02
CA HIS A 243 17.65 -7.74 8.71
C HIS A 243 16.43 -7.05 8.11
N ASP A 244 15.81 -6.18 8.90
CA ASP A 244 14.66 -5.41 8.49
C ASP A 244 15.09 -4.03 7.99
N GLU A 245 14.39 -3.52 6.98
CA GLU A 245 14.63 -2.21 6.38
C GLU A 245 13.33 -1.41 6.26
N ILE A 246 13.38 -0.11 6.51
CA ILE A 246 12.31 0.83 6.20
C ILE A 246 12.65 1.50 4.88
N ILE A 247 11.83 1.27 3.87
CA ILE A 247 12.01 1.84 2.53
C ILE A 247 11.21 3.12 2.39
N VAL A 248 11.87 4.17 1.97
CA VAL A 248 11.29 5.48 1.66
C VAL A 248 11.55 5.82 0.20
N ASN A 249 10.48 5.95 -0.56
CA ASN A 249 10.54 6.50 -1.91
C ASN A 249 10.50 8.03 -1.81
N SER A 250 11.53 8.70 -2.27
CA SER A 250 11.74 10.12 -2.04
C SER A 250 12.28 10.84 -3.28
N GLN A 251 12.33 12.14 -3.22
CA GLN A 251 12.90 12.97 -4.27
C GLN A 251 14.36 12.61 -4.54
N SER A 252 14.68 12.43 -5.81
CA SER A 252 16.01 12.10 -6.34
C SER A 252 16.53 10.71 -5.99
N ARG A 253 16.07 10.10 -4.92
CA ARG A 253 16.56 8.77 -4.48
C ARG A 253 15.56 8.00 -3.62
N VAL A 254 15.67 6.68 -3.68
CA VAL A 254 15.05 5.75 -2.74
C VAL A 254 16.05 5.50 -1.62
N CYS A 255 15.60 5.50 -0.36
CA CYS A 255 16.44 5.27 0.81
C CYS A 255 15.92 4.10 1.65
N ALA A 256 16.83 3.37 2.26
CA ALA A 256 16.52 2.37 3.28
C ALA A 256 17.11 2.78 4.63
N TYR A 257 16.34 2.54 5.69
CA TYR A 257 16.73 2.87 7.06
C TYR A 257 16.62 1.64 7.96
N ASP A 258 17.55 1.55 8.91
CA ASP A 258 17.48 0.60 10.01
C ASP A 258 16.30 0.97 10.94
N PRO A 259 15.31 0.09 11.13
CA PRO A 259 14.14 0.40 11.96
C PRO A 259 14.49 0.57 13.45
N ALA A 260 15.60 0.03 13.92
CA ALA A 260 16.02 0.12 15.32
C ALA A 260 16.65 1.48 15.66
N SER A 261 17.46 2.03 14.76
CA SER A 261 18.29 3.21 14.99
C SER A 261 17.96 4.42 14.12
N GLY A 262 17.21 4.22 13.02
CA GLY A 262 16.96 5.26 12.02
C GLY A 262 18.17 5.59 11.14
N ARG A 263 19.27 4.83 11.23
CA ARG A 263 20.43 5.02 10.37
C ARG A 263 20.11 4.65 8.93
N GLU A 264 20.50 5.50 7.98
CA GLU A 264 20.42 5.15 6.57
C GLU A 264 21.36 3.98 6.26
N LEU A 265 20.82 2.92 5.67
CA LEU A 265 21.55 1.71 5.30
C LEU A 265 22.10 1.84 3.88
N TRP A 266 21.24 2.21 2.95
CA TRP A 266 21.58 2.41 1.56
C TRP A 266 20.67 3.44 0.90
N ASN A 267 21.09 3.94 -0.24
CA ASN A 267 20.26 4.74 -1.13
C ASN A 267 20.53 4.38 -2.59
N CYS A 268 19.51 4.60 -3.44
CA CYS A 268 19.57 4.39 -4.89
C CYS A 268 19.02 5.62 -5.59
N SER A 269 19.83 6.27 -6.41
CA SER A 269 19.45 7.44 -7.18
C SER A 269 18.58 7.08 -8.39
N GLY A 270 17.84 8.07 -8.92
CA GLY A 270 17.07 7.92 -10.16
C GLY A 270 15.61 8.33 -10.05
N SER A 271 15.07 8.58 -8.84
CA SER A 271 13.73 9.16 -8.70
C SER A 271 13.68 10.60 -9.21
N SER A 272 12.50 11.05 -9.63
CA SER A 272 12.25 12.46 -9.98
C SER A 272 11.92 13.29 -8.73
N TYR A 273 11.32 14.44 -8.92
CA TYR A 273 10.84 15.32 -7.84
C TYR A 273 9.34 15.04 -7.54
N GLU A 274 8.85 15.53 -6.38
CA GLU A 274 7.45 15.41 -5.95
C GLU A 274 6.96 13.94 -5.90
N VAL A 275 7.65 13.11 -5.13
CA VAL A 275 7.34 11.67 -5.04
C VAL A 275 6.19 11.43 -4.07
N ILE A 276 5.13 10.80 -4.56
CA ILE A 276 3.93 10.45 -3.79
C ILE A 276 3.74 8.93 -3.68
N PRO A 277 3.98 8.12 -4.75
CA PRO A 277 3.70 6.70 -4.72
C PRO A 277 4.51 5.96 -3.66
N THR A 278 3.81 5.10 -2.92
CA THR A 278 4.42 4.18 -1.96
C THR A 278 5.09 3.02 -2.70
N PRO A 279 6.27 2.56 -2.25
CA PRO A 279 6.91 1.38 -2.82
C PRO A 279 6.04 0.13 -2.74
N VAL A 280 6.15 -0.75 -3.74
CA VAL A 280 5.60 -2.10 -3.70
C VAL A 280 6.69 -3.15 -3.75
N VAL A 281 6.42 -4.35 -3.22
CA VAL A 281 7.43 -5.39 -2.99
C VAL A 281 7.01 -6.70 -3.64
N GLY A 282 7.95 -7.37 -4.29
CA GLY A 282 7.79 -8.71 -4.81
C GLY A 282 9.00 -9.14 -5.64
N HIS A 283 9.10 -10.43 -5.91
CA HIS A 283 10.18 -11.01 -6.73
C HIS A 283 11.61 -10.63 -6.29
N GLY A 284 11.82 -10.48 -4.98
CA GLY A 284 13.13 -10.08 -4.45
C GLY A 284 13.50 -8.61 -4.68
N MET A 285 12.55 -7.75 -5.04
CA MET A 285 12.76 -6.34 -5.38
C MET A 285 11.75 -5.42 -4.71
N VAL A 286 12.13 -4.16 -4.60
CA VAL A 286 11.21 -3.04 -4.33
C VAL A 286 11.03 -2.23 -5.60
N PHE A 287 9.77 -1.88 -5.92
CA PHE A 287 9.41 -1.07 -7.08
C PHE A 287 8.99 0.31 -6.61
N CYS A 288 9.69 1.33 -7.08
CA CYS A 288 9.53 2.72 -6.66
C CYS A 288 9.21 3.59 -7.86
N SER A 289 7.98 4.07 -7.94
CA SER A 289 7.56 5.00 -8.99
C SER A 289 7.74 6.43 -8.53
N SER A 290 8.19 7.30 -9.40
CA SER A 290 8.36 8.70 -9.10
C SER A 290 7.57 9.59 -10.05
N GLY A 291 6.69 10.41 -9.49
CA GLY A 291 5.66 11.19 -10.17
C GLY A 291 6.11 12.06 -11.36
N ARG A 292 5.19 12.81 -11.94
CA ARG A 292 5.35 13.78 -13.06
C ARG A 292 6.29 13.31 -14.16
N ALA A 293 5.94 12.19 -14.83
CA ALA A 293 6.74 11.59 -15.90
C ALA A 293 8.14 11.08 -15.48
N GLY A 294 8.35 10.89 -14.20
CA GLY A 294 9.56 10.24 -13.68
C GLY A 294 9.55 8.73 -13.94
N PRO A 295 10.68 8.07 -13.70
CA PRO A 295 10.76 6.63 -13.91
C PRO A 295 10.12 5.82 -12.78
N THR A 296 9.89 4.54 -13.09
CA THR A 296 9.75 3.48 -12.09
C THR A 296 11.05 2.69 -12.02
N LEU A 297 11.56 2.52 -10.81
CA LEU A 297 12.81 1.82 -10.51
C LEU A 297 12.48 0.46 -9.90
N ALA A 298 13.18 -0.59 -10.31
CA ALA A 298 13.23 -1.85 -9.59
C ALA A 298 14.59 -2.00 -8.92
N ILE A 299 14.60 -2.12 -7.60
CA ILE A 299 15.82 -2.10 -6.79
C ILE A 299 15.87 -3.39 -5.97
N ARG A 300 17.00 -4.07 -5.97
CA ARG A 300 17.27 -5.17 -5.04
C ARG A 300 17.72 -4.57 -3.69
N PRO A 301 16.96 -4.77 -2.59
CA PRO A 301 17.33 -4.24 -1.27
C PRO A 301 18.49 -5.04 -0.66
N GLY A 302 18.96 -4.65 0.54
CA GLY A 302 19.99 -5.36 1.29
C GLY A 302 21.41 -4.83 1.08
N GLY A 303 21.59 -3.73 0.34
CA GLY A 303 22.90 -3.11 0.10
C GLY A 303 23.40 -2.21 1.23
N ARG A 304 24.48 -1.48 0.97
CA ARG A 304 25.04 -0.45 1.87
C ARG A 304 25.57 0.74 1.09
N GLY A 305 25.32 1.95 1.61
CA GLY A 305 25.71 3.20 0.96
C GLY A 305 25.00 3.45 -0.36
N ASP A 306 25.66 4.06 -1.32
CA ASP A 306 25.07 4.25 -2.66
C ASP A 306 25.11 2.94 -3.46
N VAL A 307 23.92 2.41 -3.71
CA VAL A 307 23.74 1.14 -4.43
C VAL A 307 23.25 1.32 -5.88
N THR A 308 23.26 2.53 -6.39
CA THR A 308 22.71 2.87 -7.72
C THR A 308 23.25 1.97 -8.83
N HIS A 309 24.56 1.73 -8.84
CA HIS A 309 25.20 0.92 -9.89
C HIS A 309 25.18 -0.59 -9.64
N SER A 310 24.88 -1.03 -8.43
CA SER A 310 24.97 -2.46 -8.04
C SER A 310 23.62 -3.12 -7.81
N HIS A 311 22.60 -2.37 -7.41
CA HIS A 311 21.29 -2.93 -7.01
C HIS A 311 20.11 -2.44 -7.85
N LEU A 312 20.26 -1.39 -8.66
CA LEU A 312 19.26 -1.00 -9.63
C LEU A 312 19.18 -2.06 -10.74
N VAL A 313 18.07 -2.80 -10.78
CA VAL A 313 17.88 -3.93 -11.70
C VAL A 313 17.41 -3.42 -13.06
N TRP A 314 16.40 -2.54 -13.05
CA TRP A 314 15.91 -1.91 -14.25
C TRP A 314 15.23 -0.56 -13.95
N THR A 315 15.09 0.23 -14.98
CA THR A 315 14.38 1.51 -14.97
C THR A 315 13.38 1.54 -16.11
N SER A 316 12.11 1.80 -15.80
CA SER A 316 11.07 2.08 -16.80
C SER A 316 10.86 3.60 -16.87
N PRO A 317 11.21 4.26 -17.97
CA PRO A 317 11.32 5.73 -18.00
C PRO A 317 9.98 6.45 -18.12
N ARG A 318 8.89 5.73 -18.42
CA ARG A 318 7.56 6.33 -18.69
C ARG A 318 6.44 5.50 -18.08
N GLY A 319 5.26 6.14 -17.94
CA GLY A 319 4.04 5.47 -17.46
C GLY A 319 3.88 5.44 -15.94
N SER A 320 4.83 5.99 -15.19
CA SER A 320 4.72 6.13 -13.75
C SER A 320 3.50 6.93 -13.33
N PRO A 321 2.84 6.53 -12.24
CA PRO A 321 1.81 7.35 -11.60
C PRO A 321 2.44 8.56 -10.91
N PHE A 322 1.69 9.66 -10.81
CA PHE A 322 2.08 10.80 -9.98
C PHE A 322 1.51 10.67 -8.56
N VAL A 323 0.20 10.45 -8.42
CA VAL A 323 -0.47 10.36 -7.12
C VAL A 323 -0.70 8.93 -6.67
N PRO A 324 -1.37 8.04 -7.43
CA PRO A 324 -1.66 6.70 -6.97
C PRO A 324 -0.40 5.83 -6.89
N SER A 325 -0.38 4.91 -5.95
CA SER A 325 0.70 3.93 -5.87
C SER A 325 0.49 2.81 -6.88
N PRO A 326 1.55 2.17 -7.39
CA PRO A 326 1.43 0.95 -8.18
C PRO A 326 0.80 -0.19 -7.38
N ILE A 327 0.37 -1.24 -8.09
CA ILE A 327 0.02 -2.52 -7.47
C ILE A 327 0.67 -3.67 -8.22
N LEU A 328 1.21 -4.61 -7.47
CA LEU A 328 1.84 -5.81 -8.01
C LEU A 328 0.88 -6.98 -7.84
N HIS A 329 0.67 -7.77 -8.89
CA HIS A 329 -0.09 -9.02 -8.80
C HIS A 329 0.55 -10.06 -9.71
N ALA A 330 0.90 -11.21 -9.13
CA ALA A 330 1.71 -12.24 -9.80
C ALA A 330 2.98 -11.60 -10.42
N ASP A 331 3.23 -11.81 -11.70
CA ASP A 331 4.42 -11.33 -12.41
C ASP A 331 4.23 -9.93 -13.04
N HIS A 332 3.19 -9.20 -12.64
CA HIS A 332 2.82 -7.94 -13.29
C HIS A 332 2.71 -6.79 -12.29
N LEU A 333 3.30 -5.65 -12.67
CA LEU A 333 3.17 -4.37 -11.99
C LEU A 333 2.20 -3.49 -12.78
N TYR A 334 1.09 -3.11 -12.15
CA TYR A 334 0.06 -2.26 -12.75
C TYR A 334 0.19 -0.85 -12.19
N MET A 335 0.19 0.13 -13.09
CA MET A 335 0.31 1.54 -12.77
C MET A 335 -0.67 2.34 -13.62
N VAL A 336 -1.31 3.35 -13.05
CA VAL A 336 -2.08 4.32 -13.83
C VAL A 336 -1.35 5.65 -13.84
N ASN A 337 -1.05 6.16 -15.03
CA ASN A 337 -0.64 7.55 -15.20
C ASN A 337 -1.90 8.41 -15.06
N ASP A 338 -2.03 9.04 -13.90
CA ASP A 338 -3.22 9.78 -13.50
C ASP A 338 -3.51 11.01 -14.38
N MET A 339 -2.48 11.64 -14.92
CA MET A 339 -2.64 12.80 -15.80
C MET A 339 -3.11 12.41 -17.23
N ALA A 340 -2.88 11.17 -17.64
CA ALA A 340 -3.22 10.69 -18.99
C ALA A 340 -4.31 9.63 -19.00
N SER A 341 -4.75 9.15 -17.84
CA SER A 341 -5.71 8.04 -17.67
C SER A 341 -5.28 6.76 -18.41
N ILE A 342 -3.96 6.51 -18.46
CA ILE A 342 -3.37 5.34 -19.10
C ILE A 342 -2.84 4.38 -18.04
N VAL A 343 -3.39 3.16 -18.03
CA VAL A 343 -2.81 2.06 -17.25
C VAL A 343 -1.70 1.43 -18.07
N THR A 344 -0.57 1.21 -17.41
CA THR A 344 0.57 0.45 -17.93
C THR A 344 0.75 -0.81 -17.07
N CYS A 345 0.84 -1.95 -17.72
CA CYS A 345 1.22 -3.22 -17.10
C CYS A 345 2.67 -3.52 -17.48
N LEU A 346 3.54 -3.65 -16.48
CA LEU A 346 4.94 -4.03 -16.67
C LEU A 346 5.17 -5.46 -16.21
N GLU A 347 6.04 -6.17 -16.91
CA GLU A 347 6.64 -7.40 -16.43
C GLU A 347 7.64 -7.08 -15.31
N THR A 348 7.47 -7.71 -14.15
CA THR A 348 8.21 -7.36 -12.92
C THR A 348 9.72 -7.58 -13.03
N MET A 349 10.14 -8.62 -13.74
CA MET A 349 11.56 -8.98 -13.82
C MET A 349 12.36 -8.09 -14.77
N THR A 350 11.73 -7.48 -15.77
CA THR A 350 12.42 -6.73 -16.83
C THR A 350 12.01 -5.26 -16.92
N GLY A 351 10.88 -4.88 -16.34
CA GLY A 351 10.30 -3.54 -16.50
C GLY A 351 9.74 -3.27 -17.90
N ARG A 352 9.65 -4.29 -18.75
CA ARG A 352 9.09 -4.19 -20.11
C ARG A 352 7.57 -4.03 -20.02
N ALA A 353 7.03 -3.09 -20.80
CA ALA A 353 5.59 -2.95 -20.92
C ALA A 353 4.98 -4.17 -21.63
N VAL A 354 4.05 -4.83 -20.95
CA VAL A 354 3.28 -5.97 -21.48
C VAL A 354 2.12 -5.44 -22.31
N TRP A 355 1.40 -4.44 -21.76
CA TRP A 355 0.34 -3.74 -22.44
C TRP A 355 0.11 -2.35 -21.82
N GLN A 356 -0.60 -1.50 -22.56
CA GLN A 356 -1.14 -0.23 -22.10
C GLN A 356 -2.61 -0.13 -22.53
N GLY A 357 -3.42 0.52 -21.70
CA GLY A 357 -4.84 0.76 -21.99
C GLY A 357 -5.32 2.06 -21.37
N ARG A 358 -6.29 2.72 -22.01
CA ARG A 358 -6.91 3.93 -21.50
C ARG A 358 -8.14 3.59 -20.67
N LEU A 359 -8.27 4.23 -19.50
CA LEU A 359 -9.44 4.11 -18.62
C LEU A 359 -10.28 5.37 -18.70
N GLY A 360 -11.32 5.34 -19.56
CA GLY A 360 -12.23 6.45 -19.72
C GLY A 360 -11.57 7.75 -20.19
N VAL A 361 -12.24 8.85 -19.94
CA VAL A 361 -11.72 10.22 -20.10
C VAL A 361 -12.01 10.92 -18.78
N ALA A 362 -10.99 11.15 -17.98
CA ALA A 362 -11.15 11.86 -16.72
C ALA A 362 -11.64 13.29 -16.99
N LEU A 363 -12.74 13.69 -16.36
CA LEU A 363 -13.28 15.04 -16.43
C LEU A 363 -12.54 16.00 -15.49
N ARG A 364 -11.84 15.44 -14.49
CA ARG A 364 -10.96 16.14 -13.57
C ARG A 364 -9.50 15.71 -13.82
N GLU A 365 -8.64 15.88 -12.85
CA GLU A 365 -7.21 15.58 -12.97
C GLU A 365 -6.86 14.08 -12.81
N GLY A 366 -7.75 13.17 -13.16
CA GLY A 366 -7.43 11.75 -13.30
C GLY A 366 -7.64 10.90 -12.05
N PHE A 367 -6.59 10.23 -11.56
CA PHE A 367 -6.69 9.24 -10.49
C PHE A 367 -5.89 9.69 -9.26
N SER A 368 -6.53 9.70 -8.10
CA SER A 368 -5.85 9.94 -6.81
C SER A 368 -5.83 8.67 -5.94
N ALA A 369 -6.89 7.88 -5.99
CA ALA A 369 -7.00 6.62 -5.26
C ALA A 369 -6.00 5.58 -5.79
N SER A 370 -5.28 4.93 -4.89
CA SER A 370 -4.42 3.80 -5.25
C SER A 370 -5.26 2.56 -5.55
N PRO A 371 -4.87 1.76 -6.56
CA PRO A 371 -5.60 0.56 -6.93
C PRO A 371 -5.56 -0.51 -5.85
N VAL A 372 -6.52 -1.42 -5.93
CA VAL A 372 -6.59 -2.64 -5.12
C VAL A 372 -6.74 -3.87 -6.01
N VAL A 373 -6.28 -5.01 -5.50
CA VAL A 373 -6.44 -6.32 -6.14
C VAL A 373 -7.30 -7.21 -5.26
N VAL A 374 -8.30 -7.83 -5.88
CA VAL A 374 -9.15 -8.84 -5.26
C VAL A 374 -9.65 -9.82 -6.34
N ASP A 375 -9.66 -11.11 -6.02
CA ASP A 375 -10.17 -12.19 -6.90
C ASP A 375 -9.64 -12.14 -8.34
N GLY A 376 -8.32 -11.88 -8.51
CA GLY A 376 -7.67 -11.83 -9.82
C GLY A 376 -8.08 -10.63 -10.69
N LYS A 377 -8.68 -9.60 -10.07
CA LYS A 377 -9.08 -8.35 -10.73
C LYS A 377 -8.35 -7.17 -10.11
N VAL A 378 -8.01 -6.18 -10.93
CA VAL A 378 -7.42 -4.90 -10.51
C VAL A 378 -8.48 -3.81 -10.66
N PHE A 379 -8.68 -3.05 -9.59
CA PHE A 379 -9.67 -1.97 -9.53
C PHE A 379 -8.96 -0.63 -9.49
N PHE A 380 -9.24 0.22 -10.46
CA PHE A 380 -8.73 1.59 -10.55
C PHE A 380 -9.90 2.56 -10.41
N THR A 381 -9.84 3.44 -9.42
CA THR A 381 -10.89 4.44 -9.17
C THR A 381 -10.36 5.82 -9.55
N ASN A 382 -11.09 6.54 -10.43
CA ASN A 382 -10.78 7.91 -10.80
C ASN A 382 -11.42 8.93 -9.84
N ASP A 383 -11.01 10.20 -9.99
CA ASP A 383 -11.46 11.29 -9.13
C ASP A 383 -12.94 11.64 -9.35
N ASP A 384 -13.55 11.22 -10.46
CA ASP A 384 -14.97 11.39 -10.77
C ASP A 384 -15.88 10.31 -10.16
N GLY A 385 -15.29 9.31 -9.49
CA GLY A 385 -16.00 8.23 -8.80
C GLY A 385 -16.33 7.02 -9.67
N GLU A 386 -15.66 6.91 -10.82
CA GLU A 386 -15.72 5.70 -11.65
C GLU A 386 -14.65 4.71 -11.19
N THR A 387 -15.03 3.45 -11.07
CA THR A 387 -14.10 2.36 -10.76
C THR A 387 -14.07 1.37 -11.92
N PHE A 388 -12.94 1.33 -12.59
CA PHE A 388 -12.65 0.44 -13.71
C PHE A 388 -12.15 -0.90 -13.19
N VAL A 389 -12.81 -1.98 -13.60
CA VAL A 389 -12.50 -3.35 -13.16
C VAL A 389 -11.81 -4.08 -14.31
N LEU A 390 -10.54 -4.39 -14.13
CA LEU A 390 -9.72 -5.09 -15.11
C LEU A 390 -9.44 -6.52 -14.65
N ARG A 391 -9.42 -7.45 -15.60
CA ARG A 391 -8.84 -8.76 -15.34
C ARG A 391 -7.31 -8.62 -15.19
N ALA A 392 -6.76 -9.12 -14.09
CA ALA A 392 -5.32 -9.19 -13.93
C ALA A 392 -4.74 -10.21 -14.92
N GLY A 393 -3.65 -9.84 -15.61
CA GLY A 393 -3.00 -10.74 -16.54
C GLY A 393 -2.25 -10.05 -17.69
N PRO A 394 -1.77 -10.83 -18.67
CA PRO A 394 -0.90 -10.37 -19.73
C PRO A 394 -1.62 -9.64 -20.88
N LYS A 395 -2.92 -9.37 -20.75
CA LYS A 395 -3.72 -8.65 -21.75
C LYS A 395 -4.54 -7.56 -21.09
N PHE A 396 -4.71 -6.43 -21.78
CA PHE A 396 -5.66 -5.42 -21.34
C PHE A 396 -7.10 -5.91 -21.56
N GLU A 397 -7.82 -6.14 -20.46
CA GLU A 397 -9.22 -6.57 -20.48
C GLU A 397 -10.01 -5.78 -19.45
N LEU A 398 -10.73 -4.76 -19.92
CA LEU A 398 -11.70 -4.02 -19.10
C LEU A 398 -12.99 -4.83 -19.04
N LEU A 399 -13.33 -5.33 -17.84
CA LEU A 399 -14.53 -6.14 -17.63
C LEU A 399 -15.78 -5.26 -17.59
N HIS A 400 -15.75 -4.22 -16.78
CA HIS A 400 -16.84 -3.23 -16.65
C HIS A 400 -16.35 -2.02 -15.85
N THR A 401 -17.24 -1.01 -15.72
CA THR A 401 -17.01 0.20 -14.93
C THR A 401 -18.15 0.39 -13.95
N ASN A 402 -17.83 0.64 -12.70
CA ASN A 402 -18.79 1.00 -11.66
C ASN A 402 -18.82 2.53 -11.48
N GLN A 403 -19.99 3.08 -11.08
CA GLN A 403 -20.16 4.51 -10.88
C GLN A 403 -20.91 4.79 -9.58
N ILE A 404 -20.29 5.53 -8.66
CA ILE A 404 -20.91 5.84 -7.35
C ILE A 404 -21.62 7.21 -7.33
N GLY A 405 -21.35 8.07 -8.32
CA GLY A 405 -22.00 9.36 -8.48
C GLY A 405 -21.48 10.48 -7.56
N GLU A 406 -20.31 10.28 -6.95
CA GLU A 406 -19.61 11.25 -6.11
C GLU A 406 -18.10 11.17 -6.36
N GLY A 407 -17.38 12.28 -6.20
CA GLY A 407 -15.93 12.31 -6.36
C GLY A 407 -15.20 11.45 -5.31
N ILE A 408 -14.12 10.79 -5.71
CA ILE A 408 -13.33 9.90 -4.87
C ILE A 408 -11.84 10.24 -5.02
N LEU A 409 -11.21 10.64 -3.92
CA LEU A 409 -9.75 10.82 -3.85
C LEU A 409 -9.09 9.77 -2.92
N ALA A 410 -9.86 9.18 -2.02
CA ALA A 410 -9.40 8.21 -1.04
C ALA A 410 -9.33 6.80 -1.64
N SER A 411 -8.30 6.03 -1.29
CA SER A 411 -8.26 4.60 -1.62
C SER A 411 -9.28 3.83 -0.77
N PRO A 412 -9.92 2.78 -1.30
CA PRO A 412 -10.92 2.01 -0.55
C PRO A 412 -10.30 1.13 0.52
N ALA A 413 -11.11 0.73 1.50
CA ALA A 413 -10.81 -0.37 2.42
C ALA A 413 -11.69 -1.58 2.13
N LEU A 414 -11.15 -2.79 2.33
CA LEU A 414 -11.82 -4.05 2.02
C LEU A 414 -11.71 -5.02 3.20
N VAL A 415 -12.86 -5.46 3.73
CA VAL A 415 -12.92 -6.43 4.84
C VAL A 415 -14.19 -7.26 4.73
N ASP A 416 -14.08 -8.58 4.86
CA ASP A 416 -15.20 -9.54 4.93
C ASP A 416 -16.21 -9.36 3.78
N GLY A 417 -15.72 -9.32 2.55
CA GLY A 417 -16.56 -9.18 1.36
C GLY A 417 -17.20 -7.80 1.17
N ARG A 418 -16.77 -6.78 1.91
CA ARG A 418 -17.29 -5.43 1.81
C ARG A 418 -16.23 -4.42 1.47
N TRP A 419 -16.61 -3.46 0.61
CA TRP A 419 -15.85 -2.27 0.30
C TRP A 419 -16.34 -1.13 1.18
N TYR A 420 -15.41 -0.33 1.65
CA TYR A 420 -15.68 0.95 2.32
C TYR A 420 -15.02 2.04 1.48
N ILE A 421 -15.87 2.83 0.82
CA ILE A 421 -15.45 3.85 -0.14
C ILE A 421 -15.81 5.21 0.40
N ARG A 422 -14.78 6.03 0.68
CA ARG A 422 -14.96 7.43 1.05
C ARG A 422 -15.03 8.28 -0.19
N THR A 423 -16.07 9.07 -0.29
CA THR A 423 -16.29 10.09 -1.33
C THR A 423 -16.10 11.50 -0.77
N ASP A 424 -16.33 12.51 -1.59
CA ASP A 424 -16.31 13.93 -1.18
C ASP A 424 -17.26 14.22 0.00
N ARG A 425 -18.37 13.48 0.10
CA ARG A 425 -19.47 13.78 1.04
C ARG A 425 -19.80 12.63 1.97
N ASN A 426 -19.58 11.41 1.56
CA ASN A 426 -20.10 10.24 2.22
C ASN A 426 -19.06 9.14 2.39
N LEU A 427 -19.37 8.19 3.27
CA LEU A 427 -18.77 6.88 3.30
C LEU A 427 -19.83 5.86 2.87
N PHE A 428 -19.48 5.02 1.88
CA PHE A 428 -20.32 3.93 1.40
C PHE A 428 -19.79 2.59 1.91
N ALA A 429 -20.68 1.70 2.31
CA ALA A 429 -20.41 0.28 2.44
C ALA A 429 -21.05 -0.46 1.28
N ILE A 430 -20.25 -1.13 0.47
CA ILE A 430 -20.67 -1.92 -0.68
C ILE A 430 -20.46 -3.39 -0.33
N GLY A 431 -21.46 -4.22 -0.55
CA GLY A 431 -21.41 -5.66 -0.24
C GLY A 431 -22.67 -6.39 -0.72
N HIS A 432 -22.61 -7.73 -0.73
CA HIS A 432 -23.77 -8.58 -0.99
C HIS A 432 -24.71 -8.63 0.20
#